data_dcb956eb5154f4031ad7437f7fb9a5a6
#
_entry.id   dcb956eb5154f4031ad7437f7fb9a5a6
#
_cell.length_a   1.000
_cell.length_b   1.000
_cell.length_c   1.000
_cell.angle_alpha   90.00
_cell.angle_beta   90.00
_cell.angle_gamma   90.00
#
_symmetry.space_group_name_H-M   'P 1'
#
loop_
_entity.id
_entity.type
_entity.pdbx_description
1 polymer ?
#
loop_
_entity_poly.entity_id
_entity_poly.type
_entity_poly.pdbx_seq_one_letter_code
_entity_poly.pdbx_strand_id
1 'polypeptide(L)'
;YVKALKTLLKCKEIDRVFLDTESDEMFEAVNYLPITFMKRDVNLANNKTDGHQMFLNEVNSYPDADIFVQLLCTSPFIKPETIDNAIKILKQSDKYDSAVLMKKDKFYFWDETQKPVYDINHIPNSKDLPETLIESMGLYISKKATALKTKRRFGNNPYLIFGSLEELIDVNNPEDLTFAQTYAKGIKQREISQFRLLKHFMTSALLSDILDDFEIKYNKKCGGIINGFNCNIKGHKLLGRASTIKLRKIKVNEDFNGIYNALEHYKHIGENDIIVVENELSEYAYFGDLNARLAIRAGAQGAIINGNTRDKISTQSLNFPIFSKGYNSQDVRRRAVLDYI
;
A
#
# COMPACT_ATOMS: atom_id res chain seq x y z
N TYR A 1 4.86 10.39 -0.13
CA TYR A 1 5.21 9.91 -1.47
C TYR A 1 5.38 8.38 -1.51
N VAL A 2 6.02 7.70 -0.54
CA VAL A 2 6.23 6.25 -0.52
C VAL A 2 4.93 5.46 -0.72
N LYS A 3 3.84 5.89 -0.08
CA LYS A 3 2.54 5.24 -0.22
C LYS A 3 1.98 5.39 -1.64
N ALA A 4 2.11 6.56 -2.25
CA ALA A 4 1.69 6.81 -3.63
C ALA A 4 2.46 5.91 -4.62
N LEU A 5 3.79 5.82 -4.48
CA LEU A 5 4.62 4.92 -5.29
C LEU A 5 4.18 3.45 -5.15
N LYS A 6 3.99 2.98 -3.92
CA LYS A 6 3.50 1.61 -3.65
C LYS A 6 2.08 1.37 -4.19
N THR A 7 1.25 2.40 -4.28
CA THR A 7 -0.08 2.31 -4.93
C THR A 7 0.08 2.13 -6.43
N LEU A 8 0.90 2.96 -7.09
CA LEU A 8 1.15 2.86 -8.54
C LEU A 8 1.77 1.51 -8.93
N LEU A 9 2.71 1.00 -8.13
CA LEU A 9 3.34 -0.32 -8.35
C LEU A 9 2.37 -1.51 -8.21
N LYS A 10 1.21 -1.32 -7.60
CA LYS A 10 0.15 -2.34 -7.52
C LYS A 10 -0.84 -2.29 -8.68
N CYS A 11 -0.83 -1.22 -9.47
CA CYS A 11 -1.69 -1.09 -10.65
C CYS A 11 -1.26 -2.08 -11.73
N LYS A 12 -2.25 -2.67 -12.40
CA LYS A 12 -2.04 -3.66 -13.47
C LYS A 12 -1.91 -3.04 -14.86
N GLU A 13 -2.41 -1.81 -15.00
CA GLU A 13 -2.44 -1.07 -16.25
C GLU A 13 -1.27 -0.10 -16.40
N ILE A 14 -0.36 -0.04 -15.42
CA ILE A 14 0.82 0.82 -15.41
C ILE A 14 2.06 -0.01 -15.70
N ASP A 15 2.81 0.38 -16.74
CA ASP A 15 4.03 -0.31 -17.16
C ASP A 15 5.28 0.23 -16.43
N ARG A 16 5.32 1.53 -16.13
CA ARG A 16 6.48 2.19 -15.50
C ARG A 16 6.02 3.20 -14.45
N VAL A 17 6.72 3.24 -13.33
CA VAL A 17 6.49 4.21 -12.25
C VAL A 17 7.71 5.09 -12.07
N PHE A 18 7.46 6.39 -11.96
CA PHE A 18 8.49 7.41 -11.79
C PHE A 18 8.30 8.17 -10.48
N LEU A 19 9.39 8.58 -9.86
CA LEU A 19 9.39 9.62 -8.85
C LEU A 19 9.93 10.90 -9.48
N ASP A 20 9.04 11.89 -9.71
CA ASP A 20 9.39 13.21 -10.17
C ASP A 20 9.70 14.11 -8.96
N THR A 21 10.96 14.43 -8.77
CA THR A 21 11.45 15.29 -7.68
C THR A 21 12.81 15.90 -8.05
N GLU A 22 13.11 17.06 -7.48
CA GLU A 22 14.42 17.70 -7.54
C GLU A 22 15.39 17.13 -6.50
N SER A 23 14.91 16.36 -5.51
CA SER A 23 15.70 15.86 -4.38
C SER A 23 16.27 14.47 -4.65
N ASP A 24 17.58 14.35 -4.71
CA ASP A 24 18.29 13.07 -4.74
C ASP A 24 18.06 12.27 -3.46
N GLU A 25 18.00 12.95 -2.31
CA GLU A 25 17.75 12.32 -1.01
C GLU A 25 16.38 11.62 -0.97
N MET A 26 15.33 12.25 -1.53
CA MET A 26 14.01 11.63 -1.62
C MET A 26 14.03 10.38 -2.49
N PHE A 27 14.81 10.38 -3.58
CA PHE A 27 14.93 9.20 -4.44
C PHE A 27 15.73 8.10 -3.73
N GLU A 28 16.87 8.42 -3.12
CA GLU A 28 17.68 7.46 -2.39
C GLU A 28 16.90 6.74 -1.27
N ALA A 29 16.00 7.46 -0.60
CA ALA A 29 15.13 6.88 0.43
C ALA A 29 14.16 5.81 -0.08
N VAL A 30 13.96 5.70 -1.40
CA VAL A 30 13.04 4.74 -2.06
C VAL A 30 13.68 3.97 -3.21
N ASN A 31 15.00 4.01 -3.37
CA ASN A 31 15.75 3.33 -4.44
C ASN A 31 15.60 1.80 -4.40
N TYR A 32 15.12 1.23 -3.28
CA TYR A 32 14.76 -0.18 -3.15
C TYR A 32 13.46 -0.56 -3.89
N LEU A 33 12.66 0.41 -4.32
CA LEU A 33 11.45 0.16 -5.12
C LEU A 33 11.80 0.09 -6.62
N PRO A 34 11.08 -0.73 -7.42
CA PRO A 34 11.30 -0.83 -8.86
C PRO A 34 10.69 0.39 -9.58
N ILE A 35 11.27 1.56 -9.35
CA ILE A 35 10.84 2.84 -9.90
C ILE A 35 11.99 3.54 -10.61
N THR A 36 11.65 4.50 -11.47
CA THR A 36 12.64 5.33 -12.17
C THR A 36 12.69 6.73 -11.54
N PHE A 37 13.90 7.26 -11.35
CA PHE A 37 14.10 8.64 -10.95
C PHE A 37 13.93 9.57 -12.14
N MET A 38 13.00 10.50 -12.01
CA MET A 38 12.86 11.63 -12.93
C MET A 38 13.34 12.89 -12.20
N LYS A 39 14.60 13.25 -12.46
CA LYS A 39 15.20 14.46 -11.85
C LYS A 39 14.52 15.70 -12.41
N ARG A 40 13.79 16.39 -11.55
CA ARG A 40 13.10 17.64 -11.91
C ARG A 40 14.10 18.78 -12.02
N ASP A 41 13.92 19.64 -13.03
CA ASP A 41 14.64 20.90 -13.11
C ASP A 41 14.26 21.78 -11.90
N VAL A 42 15.26 22.36 -11.24
CA VAL A 42 15.07 23.25 -10.06
C VAL A 42 14.18 24.45 -10.41
N ASN A 43 14.19 24.91 -11.65
CA ASN A 43 13.31 25.97 -12.12
C ASN A 43 11.82 25.59 -12.12
N LEU A 44 11.50 24.30 -12.12
CA LEU A 44 10.12 23.78 -11.98
C LEU A 44 9.76 23.50 -10.52
N ALA A 45 10.72 23.48 -9.61
CA ALA A 45 10.52 23.22 -8.18
C ALA A 45 10.31 24.52 -7.38
N ASN A 46 9.34 25.31 -7.82
CA ASN A 46 9.01 26.58 -7.18
C ASN A 46 7.49 26.83 -7.15
N ASN A 47 7.04 27.78 -6.31
CA ASN A 47 5.61 28.08 -6.12
C ASN A 47 4.93 28.80 -7.31
N LYS A 48 5.66 29.10 -8.39
CA LYS A 48 5.10 29.73 -9.60
C LYS A 48 4.78 28.69 -10.69
N THR A 49 5.36 27.50 -10.60
CA THR A 49 5.10 26.39 -11.51
C THR A 49 3.74 25.78 -11.19
N ASP A 50 2.83 25.81 -12.15
CA ASP A 50 1.51 25.21 -12.00
C ASP A 50 1.50 23.71 -12.36
N GLY A 51 0.39 23.04 -12.01
CA GLY A 51 0.27 21.60 -12.25
C GLY A 51 0.24 21.21 -13.73
N HIS A 52 -0.10 22.11 -14.64
CA HIS A 52 -0.06 21.85 -16.08
C HIS A 52 1.37 21.86 -16.62
N GLN A 53 2.19 22.81 -16.17
CA GLN A 53 3.61 22.89 -16.53
C GLN A 53 4.37 21.64 -16.05
N MET A 54 4.10 21.21 -14.82
CA MET A 54 4.66 19.98 -14.26
C MET A 54 4.31 18.77 -15.12
N PHE A 55 3.02 18.58 -15.39
CA PHE A 55 2.53 17.46 -16.18
C PHE A 55 3.10 17.45 -17.61
N LEU A 56 3.20 18.62 -18.25
CA LEU A 56 3.82 18.72 -19.58
C LEU A 56 5.30 18.37 -19.59
N ASN A 57 6.03 18.70 -18.53
CA ASN A 57 7.42 18.29 -18.38
C ASN A 57 7.53 16.75 -18.31
N GLU A 58 6.66 16.10 -17.55
CA GLU A 58 6.56 14.64 -17.44
C GLU A 58 6.28 14.01 -18.81
N VAL A 59 5.29 14.53 -19.56
CA VAL A 59 4.90 14.06 -20.90
C VAL A 59 6.00 14.21 -21.92
N ASN A 60 6.73 15.33 -21.90
CA ASN A 60 7.82 15.59 -22.85
C ASN A 60 9.06 14.74 -22.54
N SER A 61 9.29 14.38 -21.29
CA SER A 61 10.44 13.56 -20.86
C SER A 61 10.34 12.09 -21.29
N TYR A 62 9.12 11.61 -21.55
CA TYR A 62 8.86 10.20 -21.92
C TYR A 62 8.00 10.09 -23.18
N PRO A 63 8.58 10.38 -24.36
CA PRO A 63 7.83 10.43 -25.62
C PRO A 63 7.31 9.07 -26.12
N ASP A 64 7.73 7.97 -25.54
CA ASP A 64 7.32 6.59 -25.86
C ASP A 64 6.09 6.11 -25.10
N ALA A 65 5.58 6.88 -24.12
CA ALA A 65 4.37 6.54 -23.39
C ALA A 65 3.12 7.14 -24.06
N ASP A 66 2.00 6.39 -24.03
CA ASP A 66 0.73 6.80 -24.65
C ASP A 66 -0.23 7.45 -23.64
N ILE A 67 -0.21 6.99 -22.39
CA ILE A 67 -1.06 7.46 -21.30
C ILE A 67 -0.18 7.80 -20.10
N PHE A 68 -0.43 8.95 -19.52
CA PHE A 68 0.26 9.46 -18.34
C PHE A 68 -0.68 9.51 -17.14
N VAL A 69 -0.21 9.04 -16.01
CA VAL A 69 -0.91 9.07 -14.72
C VAL A 69 -0.13 9.94 -13.75
N GLN A 70 -0.71 11.04 -13.32
CA GLN A 70 -0.16 11.89 -12.27
C GLN A 70 -0.94 11.64 -10.97
N LEU A 71 -0.28 11.00 -10.02
CA LEU A 71 -0.80 10.76 -8.67
C LEU A 71 -0.06 11.67 -7.70
N LEU A 72 -0.77 12.60 -7.09
CA LEU A 72 -0.17 13.50 -6.13
C LEU A 72 0.03 12.81 -4.78
N CYS A 73 1.18 13.02 -4.18
CA CYS A 73 1.52 12.40 -2.88
C CYS A 73 0.66 12.90 -1.72
N THR A 74 -0.02 14.03 -1.90
CA THR A 74 -0.98 14.61 -0.96
C THR A 74 -2.28 13.82 -0.87
N SER A 75 -2.57 12.92 -1.84
CA SER A 75 -3.78 12.07 -1.85
C SER A 75 -3.44 10.59 -1.53
N PRO A 76 -3.18 10.27 -0.25
CA PRO A 76 -2.54 9.00 0.13
C PRO A 76 -3.45 7.78 0.09
N PHE A 77 -4.75 7.91 -0.18
CA PHE A 77 -5.71 6.81 -0.09
C PHE A 77 -6.34 6.41 -1.42
N ILE A 78 -5.87 6.96 -2.54
CA ILE A 78 -6.31 6.54 -3.88
C ILE A 78 -5.95 5.07 -4.09
N LYS A 79 -6.91 4.30 -4.64
CA LYS A 79 -6.81 2.84 -4.79
C LYS A 79 -6.24 2.46 -6.16
N PRO A 80 -5.44 1.39 -6.25
CA PRO A 80 -4.98 0.87 -7.54
C PRO A 80 -6.13 0.56 -8.50
N GLU A 81 -7.23 0.00 -8.00
CA GLU A 81 -8.41 -0.36 -8.79
C GLU A 81 -9.07 0.84 -9.44
N THR A 82 -9.09 1.98 -8.76
CA THR A 82 -9.62 3.25 -9.27
C THR A 82 -8.79 3.74 -10.46
N ILE A 83 -7.47 3.68 -10.34
CA ILE A 83 -6.52 4.05 -11.40
C ILE A 83 -6.66 3.10 -12.59
N ASP A 84 -6.58 1.78 -12.36
CA ASP A 84 -6.66 0.76 -13.40
C ASP A 84 -7.98 0.86 -14.19
N ASN A 85 -9.11 1.06 -13.51
CA ASN A 85 -10.41 1.21 -14.16
C ASN A 85 -10.46 2.45 -15.05
N ALA A 86 -9.93 3.57 -14.61
CA ALA A 86 -9.89 4.80 -15.40
C ALA A 86 -9.00 4.64 -16.65
N ILE A 87 -7.82 4.00 -16.52
CA ILE A 87 -6.94 3.70 -17.66
C ILE A 87 -7.66 2.80 -18.68
N LYS A 88 -8.34 1.74 -18.23
CA LYS A 88 -9.11 0.86 -19.11
C LYS A 88 -10.19 1.61 -19.89
N ILE A 89 -10.93 2.49 -19.24
CA ILE A 89 -11.94 3.32 -19.89
C ILE A 89 -11.31 4.20 -20.98
N LEU A 90 -10.16 4.82 -20.70
CA LEU A 90 -9.46 5.63 -21.69
C LEU A 90 -8.89 4.83 -22.87
N LYS A 91 -8.43 3.59 -22.61
CA LYS A 91 -7.96 2.68 -23.67
C LYS A 91 -9.09 2.19 -24.58
N GLN A 92 -10.28 1.97 -24.02
CA GLN A 92 -11.42 1.34 -24.71
C GLN A 92 -12.38 2.34 -25.35
N SER A 93 -12.27 3.64 -25.07
CA SER A 93 -13.23 4.63 -25.50
C SER A 93 -12.55 5.81 -26.18
N ASP A 94 -13.04 6.17 -27.38
CA ASP A 94 -12.66 7.41 -28.06
C ASP A 94 -13.42 8.63 -27.55
N LYS A 95 -14.45 8.41 -26.73
CA LYS A 95 -15.25 9.48 -26.12
C LYS A 95 -14.45 10.31 -25.14
N TYR A 96 -13.57 9.64 -24.37
CA TYR A 96 -12.82 10.31 -23.32
C TYR A 96 -11.35 10.48 -23.71
N ASP A 97 -10.82 11.66 -23.45
CA ASP A 97 -9.44 12.06 -23.77
C ASP A 97 -8.52 12.08 -22.52
N SER A 98 -9.14 12.10 -21.35
CA SER A 98 -8.49 12.19 -20.05
C SER A 98 -9.41 11.67 -18.95
N ALA A 99 -8.92 11.59 -17.70
CA ALA A 99 -9.74 11.30 -16.53
C ALA A 99 -9.28 12.14 -15.33
N VAL A 100 -10.24 12.55 -14.49
CA VAL A 100 -10.03 13.41 -13.33
C VAL A 100 -10.81 12.87 -12.14
N LEU A 101 -10.18 12.85 -10.98
CA LEU A 101 -10.83 12.43 -9.74
C LEU A 101 -11.71 13.54 -9.18
N MET A 102 -12.96 13.20 -8.96
CA MET A 102 -14.02 14.14 -8.55
C MET A 102 -14.73 13.65 -7.28
N LYS A 103 -15.19 14.59 -6.51
CA LYS A 103 -16.18 14.41 -5.45
C LYS A 103 -17.56 14.85 -5.95
N LYS A 104 -18.59 14.07 -5.64
CA LYS A 104 -19.99 14.53 -5.70
C LYS A 104 -20.44 14.85 -4.29
N ASP A 105 -21.01 16.01 -4.09
CA ASP A 105 -21.58 16.39 -2.81
C ASP A 105 -22.77 17.36 -2.98
N LYS A 106 -23.54 17.56 -1.94
CA LYS A 106 -24.67 18.47 -1.89
C LYS A 106 -24.48 19.43 -0.74
N PHE A 107 -24.25 20.69 -1.07
CA PHE A 107 -23.97 21.73 -0.08
C PHE A 107 -24.92 22.92 -0.25
N TYR A 108 -25.13 23.64 0.84
CA TYR A 108 -25.68 25.00 0.83
C TYR A 108 -24.54 25.97 0.58
N PHE A 109 -24.43 26.46 -0.64
CA PHE A 109 -23.37 27.41 -1.01
C PHE A 109 -23.72 28.85 -0.63
N TRP A 110 -22.67 29.57 -0.28
CA TRP A 110 -22.66 31.01 -0.10
C TRP A 110 -21.67 31.62 -1.07
N ASP A 111 -22.03 32.76 -1.67
CA ASP A 111 -21.17 33.46 -2.59
C ASP A 111 -20.10 34.31 -1.89
N GLU A 112 -19.24 34.97 -2.69
CA GLU A 112 -18.15 35.80 -2.18
C GLU A 112 -18.66 37.02 -1.40
N THR A 113 -19.94 37.43 -1.62
CA THR A 113 -20.61 38.53 -0.91
C THR A 113 -21.28 38.08 0.39
N GLN A 114 -21.01 36.82 0.82
CA GLN A 114 -21.58 36.18 2.01
C GLN A 114 -23.12 36.06 1.96
N LYS A 115 -23.66 35.81 0.73
CA LYS A 115 -25.08 35.52 0.52
C LYS A 115 -25.31 34.09 0.11
N PRO A 116 -26.40 33.44 0.60
CA PRO A 116 -26.73 32.07 0.20
C PRO A 116 -27.13 32.04 -1.29
N VAL A 117 -26.67 31.00 -1.98
CA VAL A 117 -26.99 30.76 -3.43
C VAL A 117 -28.24 29.90 -3.59
N TYR A 118 -29.00 29.71 -2.53
CA TYR A 118 -30.30 29.03 -2.52
C TYR A 118 -31.41 29.99 -2.09
N ASP A 119 -32.69 29.62 -2.33
CA ASP A 119 -33.82 30.41 -1.91
C ASP A 119 -33.93 30.44 -0.38
N ILE A 120 -33.67 31.61 0.21
CA ILE A 120 -33.73 31.81 1.68
C ILE A 120 -35.15 31.76 2.25
N ASN A 121 -36.16 31.98 1.42
CA ASN A 121 -37.56 31.95 1.83
C ASN A 121 -38.14 30.54 1.74
N HIS A 122 -37.47 29.64 0.98
CA HIS A 122 -37.88 28.26 0.82
C HIS A 122 -36.64 27.36 0.78
N ILE A 123 -36.07 27.07 1.98
CA ILE A 123 -34.86 26.28 2.10
C ILE A 123 -35.12 24.82 1.68
N PRO A 124 -34.51 24.34 0.59
CA PRO A 124 -34.71 22.96 0.15
C PRO A 124 -34.11 21.97 1.18
N ASN A 125 -34.62 20.76 1.28
CA ASN A 125 -33.95 19.72 2.04
C ASN A 125 -32.57 19.40 1.41
N SER A 126 -31.59 19.02 2.20
CA SER A 126 -30.24 18.69 1.73
C SER A 126 -30.24 17.59 0.64
N LYS A 127 -31.19 16.62 0.73
CA LYS A 127 -31.37 15.57 -0.29
C LYS A 127 -31.83 16.10 -1.65
N ASP A 128 -32.53 17.25 -1.67
CA ASP A 128 -33.13 17.86 -2.85
C ASP A 128 -32.22 18.93 -3.49
N LEU A 129 -31.07 19.22 -2.86
CA LEU A 129 -30.04 20.09 -3.43
C LEU A 129 -29.44 19.47 -4.71
N PRO A 130 -29.05 20.29 -5.68
CA PRO A 130 -28.33 19.80 -6.85
C PRO A 130 -26.97 19.20 -6.45
N GLU A 131 -26.55 18.16 -7.18
CA GLU A 131 -25.21 17.61 -7.02
C GLU A 131 -24.16 18.63 -7.49
N THR A 132 -23.19 18.88 -6.66
CA THR A 132 -22.02 19.69 -6.99
C THR A 132 -20.84 18.79 -7.25
N LEU A 133 -20.12 19.06 -8.33
CA LEU A 133 -18.90 18.36 -8.70
C LEU A 133 -17.70 19.17 -8.22
N ILE A 134 -16.86 18.54 -7.43
CA ILE A 134 -15.67 19.16 -6.84
C ILE A 134 -14.45 18.33 -7.27
N GLU A 135 -13.47 18.98 -7.88
CA GLU A 135 -12.20 18.36 -8.27
C GLU A 135 -11.36 18.06 -7.03
N SER A 136 -10.89 16.78 -6.89
CA SER A 136 -10.12 16.37 -5.70
C SER A 136 -8.64 16.71 -5.81
N MET A 137 -8.16 17.09 -6.98
CA MET A 137 -6.77 17.41 -7.31
C MET A 137 -5.75 16.27 -7.13
N GLY A 138 -6.14 15.10 -6.67
CA GLY A 138 -5.22 14.01 -6.31
C GLY A 138 -4.79 13.09 -7.47
N LEU A 139 -5.61 12.97 -8.53
CA LEU A 139 -5.36 12.05 -9.63
C LEU A 139 -5.79 12.64 -10.96
N TYR A 140 -4.85 12.63 -11.91
CA TYR A 140 -5.07 13.00 -13.31
C TYR A 140 -4.51 11.91 -14.22
N ILE A 141 -5.29 11.56 -15.24
CA ILE A 141 -4.86 10.61 -16.27
C ILE A 141 -5.14 11.22 -17.62
N SER A 142 -4.16 11.29 -18.51
CA SER A 142 -4.34 11.90 -19.84
C SER A 142 -3.66 11.10 -20.93
N LYS A 143 -4.30 11.03 -22.10
CA LYS A 143 -3.63 10.57 -23.31
C LYS A 143 -2.56 11.59 -23.70
N LYS A 144 -1.37 11.13 -24.11
CA LYS A 144 -0.27 12.00 -24.55
C LYS A 144 -0.70 13.05 -25.57
N ALA A 145 -1.42 12.61 -26.61
CA ALA A 145 -1.89 13.51 -27.66
C ALA A 145 -2.78 14.65 -27.10
N THR A 146 -3.61 14.34 -26.12
CA THR A 146 -4.45 15.32 -25.43
C THR A 146 -3.62 16.33 -24.66
N ALA A 147 -2.69 15.87 -23.83
CA ALA A 147 -1.81 16.72 -23.05
C ALA A 147 -1.00 17.69 -23.93
N LEU A 148 -0.40 17.18 -25.01
CA LEU A 148 0.37 17.99 -25.95
C LEU A 148 -0.47 19.01 -26.70
N LYS A 149 -1.72 18.66 -27.07
CA LYS A 149 -2.66 19.54 -27.77
C LYS A 149 -3.21 20.63 -26.87
N THR A 150 -3.65 20.27 -25.67
CA THR A 150 -4.35 21.20 -24.75
C THR A 150 -3.40 21.98 -23.86
N LYS A 151 -2.14 21.52 -23.73
CA LYS A 151 -1.16 22.03 -22.77
C LYS A 151 -1.64 21.94 -21.31
N ARG A 152 -2.47 20.94 -21.02
CA ARG A 152 -3.08 20.73 -19.69
C ARG A 152 -2.95 19.27 -19.26
N ARG A 153 -3.06 19.00 -17.97
CA ARG A 153 -3.08 17.64 -17.40
C ARG A 153 -4.40 16.89 -17.60
N PHE A 154 -5.43 17.58 -18.15
CA PHE A 154 -6.67 16.97 -18.62
C PHE A 154 -7.18 17.67 -19.89
N GLY A 155 -7.98 16.97 -20.68
CA GLY A 155 -8.49 17.42 -21.97
C GLY A 155 -9.82 18.15 -21.88
N ASN A 156 -10.57 18.13 -23.00
CA ASN A 156 -11.86 18.78 -23.11
C ASN A 156 -13.02 17.82 -22.79
N ASN A 157 -12.79 16.50 -22.86
CA ASN A 157 -13.78 15.46 -22.58
C ASN A 157 -13.25 14.48 -21.51
N PRO A 158 -13.03 14.93 -20.27
CA PRO A 158 -12.52 14.06 -19.22
C PRO A 158 -13.59 13.05 -18.77
N TYR A 159 -13.16 11.82 -18.51
CA TYR A 159 -13.91 10.86 -17.71
C TYR A 159 -13.84 11.28 -16.24
N LEU A 160 -14.99 11.54 -15.62
CA LEU A 160 -15.06 11.93 -14.22
C LEU A 160 -15.07 10.68 -13.34
N ILE A 161 -13.99 10.46 -12.59
CA ILE A 161 -13.85 9.38 -11.63
C ILE A 161 -14.48 9.82 -10.31
N PHE A 162 -15.53 9.15 -9.86
CA PHE A 162 -16.11 9.43 -8.55
C PHE A 162 -15.47 8.53 -7.49
N GLY A 163 -14.52 9.13 -6.75
CA GLY A 163 -13.79 8.43 -5.68
C GLY A 163 -14.65 8.18 -4.43
N SER A 164 -14.26 7.18 -3.64
CA SER A 164 -14.79 6.97 -2.30
C SER A 164 -14.30 8.08 -1.34
N LEU A 165 -14.95 8.25 -0.19
CA LEU A 165 -14.63 9.33 0.75
C LEU A 165 -13.15 9.34 1.16
N GLU A 166 -12.55 8.17 1.34
CA GLU A 166 -11.12 8.06 1.66
C GLU A 166 -10.19 8.50 0.52
N GLU A 167 -10.57 8.24 -0.74
CA GLU A 167 -9.77 8.63 -1.90
C GLU A 167 -9.76 10.14 -2.15
N LEU A 168 -10.68 10.85 -1.50
CA LEU A 168 -10.85 12.30 -1.60
C LEU A 168 -10.13 13.05 -0.47
N ILE A 169 -9.43 12.34 0.42
CA ILE A 169 -8.61 12.96 1.46
C ILE A 169 -7.36 13.54 0.81
N ASP A 170 -7.19 14.84 0.93
CA ASP A 170 -6.03 15.59 0.46
C ASP A 170 -5.30 16.24 1.64
N VAL A 171 -3.97 16.19 1.65
CA VAL A 171 -3.12 16.61 2.76
C VAL A 171 -2.33 17.84 2.35
N ASN A 172 -2.80 19.03 2.70
CA ASN A 172 -2.18 20.30 2.35
C ASN A 172 -1.53 21.01 3.54
N ASN A 173 -1.92 20.65 4.77
CA ASN A 173 -1.47 21.29 5.99
C ASN A 173 -1.30 20.26 7.13
N PRO A 174 -0.75 20.63 8.31
CA PRO A 174 -0.55 19.71 9.44
C PRO A 174 -1.84 19.11 10.01
N GLU A 175 -2.97 19.83 9.97
CA GLU A 175 -4.27 19.32 10.41
C GLU A 175 -4.77 18.21 9.50
N ASP A 176 -4.66 18.39 8.18
CA ASP A 176 -4.99 17.35 7.19
C ASP A 176 -4.12 16.11 7.39
N LEU A 177 -2.82 16.28 7.66
CA LEU A 177 -1.92 15.17 7.96
C LEU A 177 -2.36 14.41 9.21
N THR A 178 -2.74 15.13 10.27
CA THR A 178 -3.24 14.53 11.50
C THR A 178 -4.53 13.75 11.26
N PHE A 179 -5.43 14.31 10.46
CA PHE A 179 -6.67 13.64 10.05
C PHE A 179 -6.36 12.36 9.23
N ALA A 180 -5.51 12.46 8.21
CA ALA A 180 -5.11 11.33 7.37
C ALA A 180 -4.45 10.21 8.19
N GLN A 181 -3.58 10.55 9.15
CA GLN A 181 -2.94 9.59 10.06
C GLN A 181 -3.98 8.90 10.96
N THR A 182 -4.92 9.65 11.50
CA THR A 182 -6.01 9.12 12.36
C THR A 182 -6.90 8.19 11.55
N TYR A 183 -7.25 8.57 10.33
CA TYR A 183 -8.02 7.74 9.42
C TYR A 183 -7.29 6.42 9.09
N ALA A 184 -6.00 6.49 8.77
CA ALA A 184 -5.17 5.30 8.50
C ALA A 184 -5.11 4.34 9.70
N LYS A 185 -4.97 4.89 10.93
CA LYS A 185 -5.04 4.10 12.18
C LYS A 185 -6.41 3.46 12.35
N GLY A 186 -7.49 4.18 12.06
CA GLY A 186 -8.86 3.68 12.14
C GLY A 186 -9.11 2.51 11.18
N ILE A 187 -8.64 2.59 9.94
CA ILE A 187 -8.71 1.48 8.95
C ILE A 187 -7.98 0.25 9.52
N LYS A 188 -6.75 0.43 9.99
CA LYS A 188 -5.95 -0.67 10.55
C LYS A 188 -6.64 -1.30 11.75
N GLN A 189 -7.19 -0.50 12.65
CA GLN A 189 -7.90 -0.99 13.83
C GLN A 189 -9.17 -1.77 13.47
N ARG A 190 -9.91 -1.32 12.44
CA ARG A 190 -11.05 -2.06 11.90
C ARG A 190 -10.65 -3.43 11.34
N GLU A 191 -9.56 -3.49 10.57
CA GLU A 191 -9.02 -4.75 10.05
C GLU A 191 -8.65 -5.71 11.19
N ILE A 192 -7.94 -5.23 12.22
CA ILE A 192 -7.57 -6.01 13.40
C ILE A 192 -8.82 -6.57 14.09
N SER A 193 -9.84 -5.74 14.27
CA SER A 193 -11.11 -6.15 14.89
C SER A 193 -11.83 -7.22 14.07
N GLN A 194 -11.79 -7.12 12.73
CA GLN A 194 -12.33 -8.14 11.84
C GLN A 194 -11.57 -9.47 11.97
N PHE A 195 -10.25 -9.45 11.99
CA PHE A 195 -9.45 -10.67 12.20
C PHE A 195 -9.73 -11.31 13.57
N ARG A 196 -9.85 -10.51 14.62
CA ARG A 196 -10.19 -11.01 15.97
C ARG A 196 -11.55 -11.71 15.98
N LEU A 197 -12.55 -11.11 15.35
CA LEU A 197 -13.88 -11.71 15.22
C LEU A 197 -13.83 -13.01 14.41
N LEU A 198 -13.23 -12.99 13.22
CA LEU A 198 -13.14 -14.14 12.34
C LEU A 198 -12.34 -15.30 12.97
N LYS A 199 -11.34 -15.01 13.80
CA LYS A 199 -10.51 -16.03 14.46
C LYS A 199 -11.33 -17.05 15.27
N HIS A 200 -12.48 -16.66 15.81
CA HIS A 200 -13.35 -17.57 16.55
C HIS A 200 -14.00 -18.62 15.65
N PHE A 201 -14.39 -18.25 14.45
CA PHE A 201 -15.16 -19.09 13.53
C PHE A 201 -14.30 -19.81 12.50
N MET A 202 -13.19 -19.20 12.07
CA MET A 202 -12.33 -19.74 11.01
C MET A 202 -11.54 -20.94 11.50
N THR A 203 -11.55 -22.01 10.68
CA THR A 203 -10.62 -23.13 10.75
C THR A 203 -9.81 -23.21 9.47
N SER A 204 -8.68 -23.92 9.49
CA SER A 204 -7.88 -24.12 8.26
C SER A 204 -8.66 -24.89 7.19
N ALA A 205 -9.51 -25.86 7.60
CA ALA A 205 -10.36 -26.61 6.68
C ALA A 205 -11.41 -25.67 6.03
N LEU A 206 -12.18 -24.93 6.83
CA LEU A 206 -13.17 -24.00 6.30
C LEU A 206 -12.55 -22.94 5.35
N LEU A 207 -11.35 -22.44 5.71
CA LEU A 207 -10.65 -21.49 4.84
C LEU A 207 -10.21 -22.13 3.52
N SER A 208 -9.76 -23.39 3.56
CA SER A 208 -9.43 -24.16 2.36
C SER A 208 -10.64 -24.30 1.43
N ASP A 209 -11.77 -24.74 1.98
CA ASP A 209 -13.00 -24.92 1.20
C ASP A 209 -13.46 -23.59 0.55
N ILE A 210 -13.40 -22.48 1.31
CA ILE A 210 -13.74 -21.15 0.79
C ILE A 210 -12.78 -20.71 -0.33
N LEU A 211 -11.49 -21.02 -0.21
CA LEU A 211 -10.49 -20.68 -1.23
C LEU A 211 -10.72 -21.49 -2.52
N ASP A 212 -11.05 -22.78 -2.40
CA ASP A 212 -11.36 -23.64 -3.53
C ASP A 212 -12.60 -23.11 -4.28
N ASP A 213 -13.68 -22.77 -3.56
CA ASP A 213 -14.88 -22.16 -4.15
C ASP A 213 -14.57 -20.83 -4.85
N PHE A 214 -13.69 -20.03 -4.26
CA PHE A 214 -13.27 -18.74 -4.81
C PHE A 214 -12.44 -18.92 -6.08
N GLU A 215 -11.51 -19.89 -6.10
CA GLU A 215 -10.71 -20.22 -7.29
C GLU A 215 -11.60 -20.68 -8.47
N ILE A 216 -12.57 -21.54 -8.20
CA ILE A 216 -13.56 -21.99 -9.20
C ILE A 216 -14.37 -20.80 -9.74
N LYS A 217 -14.92 -19.99 -8.85
CA LYS A 217 -15.79 -18.87 -9.22
C LYS A 217 -15.11 -17.80 -10.06
N TYR A 218 -13.85 -17.50 -9.74
CA TYR A 218 -13.11 -16.38 -10.35
C TYR A 218 -11.99 -16.83 -11.30
N ASN A 219 -11.81 -18.14 -11.50
CA ASN A 219 -10.74 -18.75 -12.29
C ASN A 219 -9.35 -18.14 -11.93
N LYS A 220 -9.09 -18.00 -10.64
CA LYS A 220 -7.89 -17.33 -10.12
C LYS A 220 -7.35 -18.07 -8.91
N LYS A 221 -6.13 -18.61 -9.00
CA LYS A 221 -5.44 -19.19 -7.85
C LYS A 221 -5.32 -18.18 -6.69
N CYS A 222 -5.81 -18.58 -5.52
CA CYS A 222 -5.86 -17.74 -4.32
C CYS A 222 -4.81 -18.11 -3.26
N GLY A 223 -3.80 -18.86 -3.64
CA GLY A 223 -2.75 -19.33 -2.76
C GLY A 223 -2.80 -20.83 -2.55
N GLY A 224 -2.23 -21.34 -1.48
CA GLY A 224 -2.18 -22.76 -1.17
C GLY A 224 -1.98 -23.01 0.32
N ILE A 225 -2.17 -24.29 0.70
CA ILE A 225 -1.91 -24.73 2.06
C ILE A 225 -0.42 -25.05 2.18
N ILE A 226 0.23 -24.48 3.20
CA ILE A 226 1.57 -24.86 3.61
C ILE A 226 1.49 -25.83 4.78
N ASN A 227 2.22 -26.93 4.68
CA ASN A 227 2.18 -28.05 5.63
C ASN A 227 3.51 -28.24 6.36
N GLY A 228 3.51 -29.10 7.38
CA GLY A 228 4.72 -29.53 8.08
C GLY A 228 5.17 -28.59 9.19
N PHE A 229 4.27 -27.75 9.72
CA PHE A 229 4.54 -26.85 10.83
C PHE A 229 3.93 -27.37 12.13
N ASN A 230 4.67 -27.24 13.21
CA ASN A 230 4.23 -27.57 14.56
C ASN A 230 4.28 -26.31 15.43
N CYS A 231 3.23 -26.05 16.18
CA CYS A 231 3.21 -24.94 17.13
C CYS A 231 3.93 -25.32 18.43
N ASN A 232 4.76 -24.42 18.94
CA ASN A 232 5.41 -24.57 20.24
C ASN A 232 4.40 -24.64 21.40
N ILE A 233 3.22 -24.03 21.25
CA ILE A 233 2.14 -24.01 22.23
C ILE A 233 0.93 -24.75 21.64
N LYS A 234 0.52 -25.83 22.28
CA LYS A 234 -0.57 -26.69 21.82
C LYS A 234 -1.90 -25.92 21.75
N GLY A 235 -2.66 -26.11 20.67
CA GLY A 235 -3.99 -25.57 20.49
C GLY A 235 -4.06 -24.09 20.11
N HIS A 236 -2.92 -23.43 19.90
CA HIS A 236 -2.92 -22.03 19.41
C HIS A 236 -3.28 -21.95 17.93
N LYS A 237 -4.02 -20.90 17.60
CA LYS A 237 -4.44 -20.53 16.25
C LYS A 237 -4.03 -19.10 15.97
N LEU A 238 -3.45 -18.84 14.80
CA LEU A 238 -3.13 -17.50 14.30
C LEU A 238 -4.08 -17.13 13.17
N LEU A 239 -4.54 -15.89 13.14
CA LEU A 239 -5.25 -15.28 12.04
C LEU A 239 -4.92 -13.79 12.02
N GLY A 240 -4.27 -13.34 10.97
CA GLY A 240 -3.81 -11.96 10.86
C GLY A 240 -3.10 -11.72 9.54
N ARG A 241 -2.54 -10.53 9.40
CA ARG A 241 -1.77 -10.14 8.21
C ARG A 241 -0.35 -10.67 8.31
N ALA A 242 0.16 -11.24 7.22
CA ALA A 242 1.54 -11.69 7.14
C ALA A 242 2.49 -10.48 7.02
N SER A 243 3.51 -10.45 7.87
CA SER A 243 4.69 -9.60 7.75
C SER A 243 5.87 -10.49 7.39
N THR A 244 6.33 -10.38 6.14
CA THR A 244 7.22 -11.36 5.53
C THR A 244 8.68 -10.94 5.64
N ILE A 245 9.57 -11.94 5.76
CA ILE A 245 11.01 -11.79 5.72
C ILE A 245 11.63 -13.01 5.05
N LYS A 246 12.63 -12.81 4.20
CA LYS A 246 13.38 -13.88 3.58
C LYS A 246 14.86 -13.82 3.96
N LEU A 247 15.38 -14.97 4.32
CA LEU A 247 16.78 -15.20 4.60
C LEU A 247 17.36 -16.11 3.52
N ARG A 248 18.53 -15.75 3.01
CA ARG A 248 19.28 -16.55 2.05
C ARG A 248 20.63 -16.95 2.60
N LYS A 249 21.20 -17.97 2.00
CA LYS A 249 22.58 -18.38 2.31
C LYS A 249 23.56 -17.26 2.03
N ILE A 250 24.53 -17.08 2.90
CA ILE A 250 25.63 -16.12 2.72
C ILE A 250 26.50 -16.53 1.51
N LYS A 251 26.91 -15.55 0.71
CA LYS A 251 27.84 -15.77 -0.39
C LYS A 251 29.29 -15.73 0.09
N VAL A 252 30.20 -16.23 -0.74
CA VAL A 252 31.64 -16.17 -0.44
C VAL A 252 32.08 -14.72 -0.34
N ASN A 253 32.82 -14.37 0.73
CA ASN A 253 33.30 -13.03 1.05
C ASN A 253 32.21 -11.97 1.38
N GLU A 254 30.97 -12.40 1.65
CA GLU A 254 29.92 -11.52 2.12
C GLU A 254 29.99 -11.32 3.65
N ASP A 255 29.66 -10.13 4.12
CA ASP A 255 29.65 -9.85 5.56
C ASP A 255 28.52 -10.64 6.26
N PHE A 256 28.92 -11.51 7.17
CA PHE A 256 27.98 -12.31 7.97
C PHE A 256 27.10 -11.47 8.91
N ASN A 257 27.47 -10.21 9.20
CA ASN A 257 26.66 -9.31 9.99
C ASN A 257 25.39 -8.86 9.27
N GLY A 258 25.28 -9.10 7.95
CA GLY A 258 24.06 -8.84 7.16
C GLY A 258 22.80 -9.53 7.72
N ILE A 259 22.92 -10.55 8.57
CA ILE A 259 21.78 -11.14 9.28
C ILE A 259 21.11 -10.16 10.25
N TYR A 260 21.86 -9.23 10.83
CA TYR A 260 21.32 -8.24 11.77
C TYR A 260 20.43 -7.19 11.08
N ASN A 261 20.53 -7.02 9.76
CA ASN A 261 19.61 -6.21 8.99
C ASN A 261 18.17 -6.72 9.10
N ALA A 262 17.99 -8.01 9.40
CA ALA A 262 16.68 -8.58 9.68
C ALA A 262 15.97 -7.97 10.91
N LEU A 263 16.69 -7.29 11.81
CA LEU A 263 16.11 -6.58 12.93
C LEU A 263 15.30 -5.34 12.50
N GLU A 264 15.59 -4.77 11.33
CA GLU A 264 14.80 -3.68 10.76
C GLU A 264 13.34 -4.08 10.50
N HIS A 265 13.09 -5.36 10.25
CA HIS A 265 11.74 -5.89 10.07
C HIS A 265 10.81 -5.56 11.25
N TYR A 266 11.33 -5.57 12.48
CA TYR A 266 10.53 -5.28 13.67
C TYR A 266 9.98 -3.85 13.72
N LYS A 267 10.57 -2.92 12.98
CA LYS A 267 10.05 -1.55 12.85
C LYS A 267 8.79 -1.47 11.98
N HIS A 268 8.55 -2.48 11.14
CA HIS A 268 7.44 -2.53 10.20
C HIS A 268 6.29 -3.43 10.68
N ILE A 269 6.51 -4.20 11.74
CA ILE A 269 5.49 -5.04 12.36
C ILE A 269 4.47 -4.15 13.08
N GLY A 270 3.22 -4.50 12.92
CA GLY A 270 2.13 -3.85 13.61
C GLY A 270 1.33 -4.79 14.50
N GLU A 271 0.40 -4.21 15.24
CA GLU A 271 -0.52 -4.97 16.07
C GLU A 271 -1.25 -6.03 15.23
N ASN A 272 -1.32 -7.24 15.76
CA ASN A 272 -1.96 -8.42 15.16
C ASN A 272 -1.29 -8.96 13.88
N ASP A 273 -0.11 -8.48 13.50
CA ASP A 273 0.64 -9.07 12.40
C ASP A 273 1.20 -10.45 12.80
N ILE A 274 1.39 -11.31 11.81
CA ILE A 274 2.04 -12.62 11.94
C ILE A 274 3.37 -12.53 11.19
N ILE A 275 4.47 -12.77 11.88
CA ILE A 275 5.80 -12.82 11.25
C ILE A 275 5.89 -14.11 10.43
N VAL A 276 6.18 -14.00 9.14
CA VAL A 276 6.35 -15.15 8.25
C VAL A 276 7.77 -15.13 7.69
N VAL A 277 8.54 -16.15 8.03
CA VAL A 277 9.96 -16.24 7.66
C VAL A 277 10.18 -17.35 6.66
N GLU A 278 10.69 -17.00 5.48
CA GLU A 278 11.32 -17.95 4.57
C GLU A 278 12.81 -18.05 4.90
N ASN A 279 13.25 -19.23 5.33
CA ASN A 279 14.65 -19.49 5.64
C ASN A 279 15.21 -20.52 4.66
N GLU A 280 16.09 -20.09 3.76
CA GLU A 280 16.77 -20.97 2.79
C GLU A 280 17.57 -22.07 3.48
N LEU A 281 18.11 -21.78 4.69
CA LEU A 281 18.85 -22.74 5.53
C LEU A 281 17.94 -23.30 6.62
N SER A 282 16.89 -24.00 6.21
CA SER A 282 15.79 -24.44 7.09
C SER A 282 16.22 -25.38 8.22
N GLU A 283 17.38 -26.03 8.11
CA GLU A 283 18.00 -26.88 9.13
C GLU A 283 18.53 -26.07 10.32
N TYR A 284 18.88 -24.79 10.15
CA TYR A 284 19.35 -23.92 11.23
C TYR A 284 18.21 -23.08 11.81
N ALA A 285 18.33 -22.73 13.09
CA ALA A 285 17.33 -21.90 13.76
C ALA A 285 17.54 -20.42 13.46
N TYR A 286 16.47 -19.75 13.05
CA TYR A 286 16.45 -18.29 12.92
C TYR A 286 15.77 -17.61 14.11
N PHE A 287 14.71 -18.22 14.65
CA PHE A 287 13.84 -17.60 15.64
C PHE A 287 14.02 -18.23 17.01
N GLY A 288 14.24 -17.40 18.02
CA GLY A 288 14.41 -17.83 19.41
C GLY A 288 13.82 -16.80 20.39
N ASP A 289 14.26 -16.83 21.64
CA ASP A 289 13.76 -15.99 22.74
C ASP A 289 13.87 -14.48 22.44
N LEU A 290 15.02 -14.03 21.94
CA LEU A 290 15.23 -12.62 21.60
C LEU A 290 14.23 -12.14 20.54
N ASN A 291 14.10 -12.89 19.46
CA ASN A 291 13.17 -12.57 18.38
C ASN A 291 11.72 -12.57 18.87
N ALA A 292 11.33 -13.50 19.74
CA ALA A 292 10.00 -13.55 20.33
C ALA A 292 9.70 -12.29 21.17
N ARG A 293 10.67 -11.83 21.99
CA ARG A 293 10.51 -10.60 22.78
C ARG A 293 10.38 -9.35 21.89
N LEU A 294 11.19 -9.26 20.85
CA LEU A 294 11.09 -8.16 19.87
C LEU A 294 9.74 -8.17 19.15
N ALA A 295 9.27 -9.36 18.75
CA ALA A 295 7.98 -9.54 18.11
C ALA A 295 6.81 -9.11 19.01
N ILE A 296 6.80 -9.53 20.27
CA ILE A 296 5.80 -9.14 21.27
C ILE A 296 5.80 -7.61 21.44
N ARG A 297 6.98 -7.01 21.61
CA ARG A 297 7.12 -5.54 21.74
C ARG A 297 6.60 -4.78 20.52
N ALA A 298 6.79 -5.35 19.32
CA ALA A 298 6.30 -4.77 18.08
C ALA A 298 4.79 -4.98 17.85
N GLY A 299 4.14 -5.85 18.63
CA GLY A 299 2.70 -6.12 18.55
C GLY A 299 2.32 -7.36 17.73
N ALA A 300 3.26 -8.17 17.29
CA ALA A 300 2.99 -9.42 16.58
C ALA A 300 2.21 -10.41 17.46
N GLN A 301 1.26 -11.14 16.86
CA GLN A 301 0.52 -12.18 17.58
C GLN A 301 1.17 -13.57 17.52
N GLY A 302 2.19 -13.76 16.69
CA GLY A 302 2.90 -15.04 16.54
C GLY A 302 3.82 -15.04 15.34
N ALA A 303 4.49 -16.17 15.10
CA ALA A 303 5.40 -16.34 13.99
C ALA A 303 5.22 -17.71 13.28
N ILE A 304 5.51 -17.74 11.98
CA ILE A 304 5.57 -18.94 11.14
C ILE A 304 6.96 -18.97 10.52
N ILE A 305 7.75 -20.00 10.83
CA ILE A 305 9.15 -20.10 10.42
C ILE A 305 9.32 -21.29 9.48
N ASN A 306 9.60 -21.06 8.22
CA ASN A 306 9.95 -22.13 7.28
C ASN A 306 11.35 -22.65 7.58
N GLY A 307 11.48 -23.44 8.65
CA GLY A 307 12.70 -23.98 9.19
C GLY A 307 12.61 -24.25 10.67
N ASN A 308 13.77 -24.38 11.30
CA ASN A 308 13.88 -24.64 12.72
C ASN A 308 13.86 -23.36 13.57
N THR A 309 13.39 -23.49 14.80
CA THR A 309 13.49 -22.52 15.88
C THR A 309 14.33 -23.05 17.05
N ARG A 310 14.57 -22.21 18.07
CA ARG A 310 15.28 -22.60 19.29
C ARG A 310 14.62 -22.04 20.54
N ASP A 311 15.20 -22.26 21.70
CA ASP A 311 14.74 -21.69 22.98
C ASP A 311 13.28 -22.05 23.32
N LYS A 312 12.87 -23.31 23.07
CA LYS A 312 11.46 -23.76 23.17
C LYS A 312 10.82 -23.41 24.51
N ILE A 313 11.48 -23.69 25.62
CA ILE A 313 10.93 -23.45 26.96
C ILE A 313 10.73 -21.97 27.20
N SER A 314 11.70 -21.14 26.82
CA SER A 314 11.63 -19.69 26.97
C SER A 314 10.52 -19.08 26.13
N THR A 315 10.42 -19.49 24.86
CA THR A 315 9.35 -18.98 23.97
C THR A 315 7.96 -19.44 24.40
N GLN A 316 7.82 -20.62 24.98
CA GLN A 316 6.57 -21.07 25.58
C GLN A 316 6.17 -20.22 26.82
N SER A 317 7.16 -19.92 27.70
CA SER A 317 6.90 -19.09 28.88
C SER A 317 6.47 -17.66 28.55
N LEU A 318 6.86 -17.14 27.38
CA LEU A 318 6.40 -15.86 26.85
C LEU A 318 4.97 -15.92 26.29
N ASN A 319 4.35 -17.10 26.24
CA ASN A 319 3.04 -17.33 25.59
C ASN A 319 2.97 -16.79 24.13
N PHE A 320 4.11 -16.88 23.42
CA PHE A 320 4.20 -16.44 22.03
C PHE A 320 4.17 -17.66 21.09
N PRO A 321 3.12 -17.85 20.29
CA PRO A 321 2.98 -19.00 19.40
C PRO A 321 3.93 -18.91 18.22
N ILE A 322 4.73 -19.96 18.04
CA ILE A 322 5.66 -20.10 16.92
C ILE A 322 5.36 -21.41 16.20
N PHE A 323 5.01 -21.32 14.93
CA PHE A 323 4.85 -22.44 14.04
C PHE A 323 6.17 -22.66 13.29
N SER A 324 6.81 -23.80 13.47
CA SER A 324 8.10 -24.13 12.85
C SER A 324 8.15 -25.60 12.40
N LYS A 325 9.13 -25.95 11.60
CA LYS A 325 9.37 -27.35 11.18
C LYS A 325 10.00 -28.19 12.27
N GLY A 326 10.69 -27.57 13.22
CA GLY A 326 11.36 -28.27 14.30
C GLY A 326 12.22 -27.36 15.17
N TYR A 327 13.16 -27.98 15.88
CA TYR A 327 14.09 -27.30 16.78
C TYR A 327 15.52 -27.64 16.44
N ASN A 328 16.41 -26.65 16.46
CA ASN A 328 17.85 -26.83 16.39
C ASN A 328 18.53 -25.76 17.27
N SER A 329 19.54 -26.14 18.03
CA SER A 329 20.32 -25.19 18.84
C SER A 329 21.25 -24.31 17.98
N GLN A 330 21.64 -24.79 16.79
CA GLN A 330 22.50 -24.04 15.88
C GLN A 330 21.74 -22.95 15.17
N ASP A 331 22.21 -21.71 15.31
CA ASP A 331 21.65 -20.53 14.73
C ASP A 331 22.08 -20.29 13.27
N VAL A 332 21.28 -19.60 12.49
CA VAL A 332 21.62 -19.13 11.12
C VAL A 332 22.76 -18.10 11.11
N ARG A 333 23.11 -17.53 12.27
CA ARG A 333 24.22 -16.58 12.41
C ARG A 333 25.47 -17.10 11.72
N ARG A 334 26.14 -16.25 10.94
CA ARG A 334 27.31 -16.57 10.11
C ARG A 334 27.02 -17.49 8.91
N ARG A 335 25.75 -17.86 8.67
CA ARG A 335 25.35 -18.77 7.57
C ARG A 335 24.36 -18.16 6.63
N ALA A 336 23.51 -17.30 7.15
CA ALA A 336 22.50 -16.60 6.38
C ALA A 336 22.60 -15.08 6.57
N VAL A 337 22.04 -14.36 5.60
CA VAL A 337 21.86 -12.92 5.62
C VAL A 337 20.43 -12.59 5.21
N LEU A 338 19.98 -11.36 5.47
CA LEU A 338 18.71 -10.87 4.98
C LEU A 338 18.73 -10.80 3.45
N ASP A 339 17.69 -11.33 2.80
CA ASP A 339 17.45 -11.17 1.36
C ASP A 339 16.50 -10.00 1.11
N TYR A 340 15.30 -10.05 1.73
CA TYR A 340 14.35 -8.93 1.72
C TYR A 340 13.37 -8.96 2.90
N ILE A 341 12.68 -7.84 3.12
CA ILE A 341 11.59 -7.63 4.09
C ILE A 341 10.29 -7.38 3.35
#